data_6de63bb1deeaee1a2382b3a2b4a2fd7d
#
_entry.id   6de63bb1deeaee1a2382b3a2b4a2fd7d
#
_cell.length_a   1.000
_cell.length_b   1.000
_cell.length_c   1.000
_cell.angle_alpha   90.00
_cell.angle_beta   90.00
_cell.angle_gamma   90.00
#
_symmetry.space_group_name_H-M   'P 1'
#
loop_
_entity.id
_entity.type
_entity.pdbx_description
1 polymer ?
#
loop_
_entity_poly.entity_id
_entity_poly.type
_entity_poly.pdbx_seq_one_letter_code
_entity_poly.pdbx_strand_id
1 'polypeptide(L)' 'MIVVLKRNSDKEHVEKLMQHFTDMGLRINYSQGADTLILGLMGDTTRLDEGDIMAYDVVERVQRV' A
#
# COMPACT_ATOMS: atom_id res chain seq x y z
N MET A 1 2.42 -4.31 -8.26
CA MET A 1 1.51 -4.65 -7.14
C MET A 1 0.64 -3.46 -6.81
N ILE A 2 -0.61 -3.70 -6.54
CA ILE A 2 -1.57 -2.66 -6.19
C ILE A 2 -2.07 -2.92 -4.78
N VAL A 3 -2.01 -1.89 -3.93
CA VAL A 3 -2.52 -1.94 -2.57
C VAL A 3 -3.70 -0.98 -2.48
N VAL A 4 -4.86 -1.51 -2.13
CA VAL A 4 -6.08 -0.71 -1.97
C VAL A 4 -6.28 -0.46 -0.48
N LEU A 5 -6.42 0.79 -0.10
CA LEU A 5 -6.59 1.18 1.28
C LEU A 5 -8.06 1.34 1.63
N LYS A 6 -8.37 1.13 2.89
CA LYS A 6 -9.73 1.28 3.40
C LYS A 6 -10.16 2.75 3.39
N ARG A 7 -11.46 2.95 3.23
CA ARG A 7 -12.08 4.25 3.34
C ARG A 7 -11.84 4.84 4.72
N ASN A 8 -11.56 6.13 4.78
CA ASN A 8 -11.31 6.84 6.04
C ASN A 8 -10.14 6.28 6.85
N SER A 9 -9.13 5.77 6.16
CA SER A 9 -7.92 5.27 6.82
C SER A 9 -7.20 6.40 7.56
N ASP A 10 -6.63 6.06 8.71
CA ASP A 10 -5.82 6.99 9.50
C ASP A 10 -4.59 7.38 8.67
N LYS A 11 -4.43 8.68 8.45
CA LYS A 11 -3.33 9.22 7.66
C LYS A 11 -1.97 8.82 8.21
N GLU A 12 -1.83 8.80 9.51
CA GLU A 12 -0.59 8.42 10.17
C GLU A 12 -0.21 6.97 9.88
N HIS A 13 -1.19 6.07 9.92
CA HIS A 13 -0.98 4.67 9.58
C HIS A 13 -0.66 4.48 8.11
N VAL A 14 -1.31 5.26 7.24
CA VAL A 14 -1.02 5.23 5.80
C VAL A 14 0.41 5.67 5.55
N GLU A 15 0.87 6.71 6.20
CA GLU A 15 2.23 7.20 6.05
C GLU A 15 3.26 6.18 6.50
N LYS A 16 2.98 5.46 7.59
CA LYS A 16 3.86 4.39 8.06
C LYS A 16 3.97 3.27 7.04
N LEU A 17 2.86 2.90 6.43
CA LEU A 17 2.84 1.88 5.39
C LEU A 17 3.65 2.32 4.18
N MET A 18 3.46 3.56 3.74
CA MET A 18 4.20 4.11 2.62
C MET A 18 5.69 4.17 2.92
N GLN A 19 6.06 4.55 4.14
CA GLN A 19 7.45 4.59 4.58
C GLN A 19 8.07 3.20 4.53
N HIS A 20 7.32 2.18 4.93
CA HIS A 20 7.78 0.79 4.87
C HIS A 20 8.16 0.40 3.43
N PHE A 21 7.30 0.73 2.47
CA PHE A 21 7.57 0.44 1.07
C PHE A 21 8.76 1.23 0.54
N THR A 22 8.86 2.50 0.91
CA THR A 22 9.98 3.34 0.50
C THR A 22 11.30 2.81 1.06
N ASP A 23 11.29 2.35 2.30
CA ASP A 23 12.48 1.77 2.95
C ASP A 23 12.94 0.48 2.24
N MET A 24 12.03 -0.21 1.59
CA MET A 24 12.35 -1.39 0.79
C MET A 24 12.87 -1.05 -0.62
N GLY A 25 12.98 0.23 -0.93
CA GLY A 25 13.46 0.67 -2.24
C GLY A 25 12.37 0.71 -3.31
N LEU A 26 11.12 0.61 -2.93
CA LEU A 26 10.02 0.64 -3.88
C LEU A 26 9.59 2.06 -4.18
N ARG A 27 9.07 2.27 -5.39
CA ARG A 27 8.41 3.51 -5.76
C ARG A 27 6.92 3.35 -5.56
N ILE A 28 6.27 4.41 -5.11
CA ILE A 28 4.84 4.42 -4.86
C ILE A 28 4.17 5.39 -5.82
N ASN A 29 3.22 4.87 -6.59
CA ASN A 29 2.36 5.69 -7.41
C ASN A 29 1.03 5.84 -6.68
N TYR A 30 0.77 7.05 -6.20
CA TYR A 30 -0.36 7.36 -5.35
C TYR A 30 -1.54 7.79 -6.23
N SER A 31 -2.67 7.12 -6.07
CA SER A 31 -3.88 7.46 -6.80
C SER A 31 -5.06 7.55 -5.83
N GLN A 32 -5.75 8.67 -5.85
CA GLN A 32 -6.90 8.88 -4.98
C GLN A 32 -8.17 8.93 -5.81
N GLY A 33 -9.06 7.96 -5.58
CA GLY A 33 -10.40 7.98 -6.16
C GLY A 33 -11.38 8.71 -5.25
N ALA A 34 -12.66 8.64 -5.59
CA ALA A 34 -13.71 9.30 -4.81
C ALA A 34 -13.79 8.76 -3.37
N ASP A 35 -13.64 7.46 -3.22
CA ASP A 35 -13.80 6.77 -1.94
C ASP A 35 -12.63 5.89 -1.56
N THR A 36 -11.63 5.76 -2.42
CA THR A 36 -10.53 4.84 -2.18
C THR A 36 -9.20 5.48 -2.48
N LEU A 37 -8.20 5.04 -1.76
CA LEU A 37 -6.82 5.39 -2.00
C LEU A 37 -6.10 4.16 -2.49
N ILE A 38 -5.41 4.27 -3.61
CA ILE A 38 -4.72 3.16 -4.24
C ILE A 38 -3.24 3.48 -4.32
N LEU A 39 -2.42 2.55 -3.87
CA LEU A 39 -0.98 2.64 -3.97
C LEU A 39 -0.49 1.66 -5.02
N GLY A 40 0.06 2.15 -6.11
CA GLY A 40 0.72 1.33 -7.10
C GLY A 40 2.20 1.19 -6.74
N LEU A 41 2.65 -0.02 -6.47
CA LEU A 41 4.02 -0.27 -6.10
C LEU A 41 4.83 -0.69 -7.32
N MET A 42 5.95 -0.01 -7.53
CA MET A 42 6.86 -0.28 -8.64
C MET A 42 8.23 -0.64 -8.10
N GLY A 43 8.88 -1.58 -8.77
CA GLY A 43 10.19 -2.07 -8.39
C GLY A 43 10.14 -3.57 -8.14
N ASP A 44 11.06 -4.07 -7.34
CA ASP A 44 11.10 -5.49 -7.01
C ASP A 44 10.11 -5.81 -5.89
N THR A 45 8.91 -6.23 -6.28
CA THR A 45 7.85 -6.59 -5.34
C THR A 45 7.86 -8.06 -4.97
N THR A 46 8.78 -8.85 -5.51
CA THR A 46 8.86 -10.29 -5.21
C THR A 46 9.19 -10.55 -3.75
N ARG A 47 9.83 -9.60 -3.08
CA ARG A 47 10.21 -9.69 -1.68
C ARG A 47 9.07 -9.33 -0.73
N LEU A 48 7.97 -8.82 -1.26
CA LEU A 48 6.82 -8.43 -0.46
C LEU A 48 5.96 -9.65 -0.15
N ASP A 49 5.55 -9.75 1.11
CA ASP A 49 4.60 -10.76 1.56
C ASP A 49 3.22 -10.10 1.67
N GLU A 50 2.26 -10.60 0.91
CA GLU A 50 0.90 -10.07 0.94
C GLU A 50 0.29 -10.15 2.33
N GLY A 51 0.60 -11.21 3.08
CA GLY A 51 0.12 -11.36 4.45
C GLY A 51 0.63 -10.26 5.37
N ASP A 52 1.89 -9.87 5.23
CA ASP A 52 2.45 -8.78 6.02
C ASP A 52 1.78 -7.46 5.68
N ILE A 53 1.48 -7.22 4.40
CA ILE A 53 0.80 -5.99 3.98
C ILE A 53 -0.63 -5.99 4.51
N MET A 54 -1.33 -7.11 4.41
CA MET A 54 -2.70 -7.21 4.91
C MET A 54 -2.80 -7.07 6.43
N ALA A 55 -1.70 -7.25 7.15
CA ALA A 55 -1.66 -7.06 8.59
C ALA A 55 -1.80 -5.59 8.99
N TYR A 56 -1.54 -4.65 8.09
CA TYR A 56 -1.80 -3.23 8.36
C TYR A 56 -3.31 -2.99 8.34
N ASP A 57 -3.81 -2.34 9.37
CA ASP A 57 -5.25 -2.10 9.55
C ASP A 57 -5.86 -1.23 8.45
N VAL A 58 -5.04 -0.41 7.79
CA VAL A 58 -5.52 0.48 6.72
C VAL A 58 -5.64 -0.20 5.36
N VAL A 59 -5.13 -1.41 5.22
CA VAL A 59 -5.14 -2.12 3.93
C VAL A 59 -6.44 -2.91 3.79
N GLU A 60 -7.16 -2.65 2.70
CA GLU A 60 -8.37 -3.40 2.38
C GLU A 60 -8.03 -4.67 1.60
N ARG A 61 -7.18 -4.52 0.58
CA ARG A 61 -6.77 -5.67 -0.22
C ARG A 61 -5.47 -5.38 -0.94
N VAL A 62 -4.82 -6.44 -1.38
CA VAL A 62 -3.59 -6.39 -2.17
C VAL A 62 -3.82 -7.19 -3.43
N GLN A 63 -3.37 -6.66 -4.55
CA GLN A 63 -3.52 -7.32 -5.85
C GLN A 63 -2.17 -7.34 -6.57
N ARG A 64 -1.71 -8.52 -6.93
CA ARG A 64 -0.53 -8.65 -7.78
C ARG A 64 -0.95 -8.58 -9.24
N VAL A 65 -0.13 -7.92 -10.03
CA VAL A 65 -0.37 -7.79 -11.47
C VAL A 65 0.47 -8.80 -12.21
#